data_3d420cd72326a8b2b6e381343a7a3e27
#
_entry.id   3d420cd72326a8b2b6e381343a7a3e27
#
_cell.length_a   1.000
_cell.length_b   1.000
_cell.length_c   1.000
_cell.angle_alpha   90.00
_cell.angle_beta   90.00
_cell.angle_gamma   90.00
#
_symmetry.space_group_name_H-M   'P 1'
#
loop_
_entity.id
_entity.type
_entity.pdbx_description
1 polymer ?
#
loop_
_entity_poly.entity_id
_entity_poly.type
_entity_poly.pdbx_seq_one_letter_code
_entity_poly.pdbx_strand_id
1 'polypeptide(L)'
;MTHLRIALEWFLNPDHLPLLAAREVLQAEGWTIELVVPDDHYDGFAALADSGVDLVVNEPLHLVEQRALRLTSHGCFFATDGGVLMHRAALEKLTSGAPIRIASPVSNPTTDGLCVDILRGWMAGQGAILHTDQVRIEAAGFSHVDNLADGFDGAWLAFANVEGVSAQVRGMDTQMITTAEAGIPNFSALELIGADDASAAVREAIATLVATLDAVTPGLCADAAAARALWYRASATAPDAEADAIVDASLPRFLAPVCRSADMWRPMWRYLHSRGGDVVDEATFEAMFA
;
A
#
# COMPACT_ATOMS: atom_id res chain seq x y z
N MET A 1 -22.98 18.78 11.00
CA MET A 1 -22.80 17.45 10.43
C MET A 1 -21.34 17.37 10.01
N THR A 2 -20.54 16.51 10.63
CA THR A 2 -19.12 16.39 10.29
C THR A 2 -19.00 15.61 8.99
N HIS A 3 -18.16 16.10 8.09
CA HIS A 3 -17.92 15.48 6.79
C HIS A 3 -16.41 15.30 6.63
N LEU A 4 -15.98 14.11 6.27
CA LEU A 4 -14.60 13.80 5.87
C LEU A 4 -14.59 13.14 4.50
N ARG A 5 -13.72 13.62 3.62
CA ARG A 5 -13.43 13.05 2.31
C ARG A 5 -12.04 12.45 2.33
N ILE A 6 -11.93 11.16 2.05
CA ILE A 6 -10.70 10.39 2.14
C ILE A 6 -10.40 9.80 0.76
N ALA A 7 -9.32 10.22 0.13
CA ALA A 7 -8.85 9.61 -1.11
C ALA A 7 -8.11 8.30 -0.79
N LEU A 8 -8.45 7.24 -1.50
CA LEU A 8 -7.71 5.97 -1.43
C LEU A 8 -6.54 6.00 -2.42
N GLU A 9 -5.53 5.18 -2.16
CA GLU A 9 -4.35 5.03 -3.03
C GLU A 9 -4.66 4.22 -4.28
N TRP A 10 -5.69 3.38 -4.20
CA TRP A 10 -6.03 2.41 -5.23
C TRP A 10 -7.53 2.08 -5.19
N PHE A 11 -7.96 1.06 -5.95
CA PHE A 11 -9.34 0.57 -5.85
C PHE A 11 -9.64 0.06 -4.44
N LEU A 12 -10.92 0.12 -4.07
CA LEU A 12 -11.38 -0.39 -2.80
C LEU A 12 -11.08 -1.91 -2.70
N ASN A 13 -10.32 -2.29 -1.69
CA ASN A 13 -9.90 -3.67 -1.42
C ASN A 13 -9.97 -3.98 0.09
N PRO A 14 -9.79 -5.25 0.52
CA PRO A 14 -9.91 -5.62 1.94
C PRO A 14 -8.93 -4.93 2.89
N ASP A 15 -7.85 -4.33 2.42
CA ASP A 15 -6.90 -3.59 3.28
C ASP A 15 -7.54 -2.33 3.89
N HIS A 16 -8.65 -1.85 3.30
CA HIS A 16 -9.44 -0.75 3.82
C HIS A 16 -10.51 -1.15 4.86
N LEU A 17 -10.61 -2.42 5.25
CA LEU A 17 -11.62 -2.88 6.21
C LEU A 17 -11.68 -2.08 7.51
N PRO A 18 -10.56 -1.66 8.14
CA PRO A 18 -10.63 -0.77 9.31
C PRO A 18 -11.35 0.55 9.04
N LEU A 19 -11.08 1.19 7.88
CA LEU A 19 -11.77 2.41 7.45
C LEU A 19 -13.26 2.17 7.20
N LEU A 20 -13.62 1.04 6.60
CA LEU A 20 -15.01 0.67 6.36
C LEU A 20 -15.77 0.45 7.67
N ALA A 21 -15.15 -0.21 8.65
CA ALA A 21 -15.72 -0.40 9.98
C ALA A 21 -15.89 0.93 10.72
N ALA A 22 -14.85 1.78 10.72
CA ALA A 22 -14.92 3.10 11.33
C ALA A 22 -15.98 3.99 10.66
N ARG A 23 -16.12 3.91 9.34
CA ARG A 23 -17.17 4.61 8.58
C ARG A 23 -18.57 4.19 9.04
N GLU A 24 -18.86 2.88 9.20
CA GLU A 24 -20.18 2.41 9.68
C GLU A 24 -20.51 3.00 11.07
N VAL A 25 -19.55 2.99 12.00
CA VAL A 25 -19.73 3.56 13.35
C VAL A 25 -19.99 5.04 13.30
N LEU A 26 -19.15 5.82 12.61
CA LEU A 26 -19.28 7.27 12.53
C LEU A 26 -20.54 7.71 11.77
N GLN A 27 -20.95 6.97 10.74
CA GLN A 27 -22.22 7.22 10.05
C GLN A 27 -23.43 7.02 10.97
N ALA A 28 -23.40 6.02 11.85
CA ALA A 28 -24.45 5.83 12.86
C ALA A 28 -24.52 7.00 13.86
N GLU A 29 -23.42 7.72 14.06
CA GLU A 29 -23.33 8.96 14.86
C GLU A 29 -23.67 10.24 14.07
N GLY A 30 -24.08 10.11 12.82
CA GLY A 30 -24.51 11.22 11.97
C GLY A 30 -23.39 11.90 11.18
N TRP A 31 -22.23 11.25 11.02
CA TRP A 31 -21.15 11.72 10.15
C TRP A 31 -21.39 11.35 8.69
N THR A 32 -20.75 12.07 7.79
CA THR A 32 -20.59 11.68 6.39
C THR A 32 -19.11 11.36 6.14
N ILE A 33 -18.81 10.11 5.85
CA ILE A 33 -17.45 9.67 5.44
C ILE A 33 -17.53 9.24 3.98
N GLU A 34 -16.89 10.01 3.12
CA GLU A 34 -16.78 9.74 1.69
C GLU A 34 -15.39 9.12 1.39
N LEU A 35 -15.38 7.93 0.81
CA LEU A 35 -14.16 7.31 0.28
C LEU A 35 -14.11 7.58 -1.22
N VAL A 36 -13.09 8.32 -1.64
CA VAL A 36 -12.85 8.64 -3.04
C VAL A 36 -11.92 7.57 -3.60
N VAL A 37 -12.49 6.67 -4.42
CA VAL A 37 -11.71 5.63 -5.12
C VAL A 37 -11.09 6.28 -6.36
N PRO A 38 -9.76 6.25 -6.53
CA PRO A 38 -9.12 6.87 -7.66
C PRO A 38 -9.45 6.19 -8.98
N ASP A 39 -9.44 6.96 -10.05
CA ASP A 39 -9.31 6.47 -11.41
C ASP A 39 -7.85 6.64 -11.89
N ASP A 40 -7.54 6.22 -13.11
CA ASP A 40 -6.17 6.25 -13.68
C ASP A 40 -5.55 7.66 -13.76
N HIS A 41 -6.33 8.70 -13.53
CA HIS A 41 -5.91 10.10 -13.64
C HIS A 41 -6.00 10.87 -12.32
N TYR A 42 -6.50 10.22 -11.25
CA TYR A 42 -6.72 10.88 -9.98
C TYR A 42 -5.44 10.94 -9.16
N ASP A 43 -5.05 12.15 -8.78
CA ASP A 43 -3.94 12.41 -7.86
C ASP A 43 -4.49 12.84 -6.49
N GLY A 44 -4.43 11.94 -5.50
CA GLY A 44 -4.92 12.19 -4.15
C GLY A 44 -4.16 13.32 -3.44
N PHE A 45 -2.85 13.46 -3.67
CA PHE A 45 -2.07 14.55 -3.07
C PHE A 45 -2.38 15.91 -3.71
N ALA A 46 -2.61 15.97 -5.01
CA ALA A 46 -3.10 17.18 -5.66
C ALA A 46 -4.49 17.56 -5.14
N ALA A 47 -5.39 16.58 -4.99
CA ALA A 47 -6.70 16.82 -4.40
C ALA A 47 -6.63 17.30 -2.94
N LEU A 48 -5.69 16.79 -2.14
CA LEU A 48 -5.44 17.26 -0.78
C LEU A 48 -4.94 18.71 -0.77
N ALA A 49 -3.99 19.04 -1.64
CA ALA A 49 -3.47 20.40 -1.77
C ALA A 49 -4.54 21.42 -2.17
N ASP A 50 -5.46 21.01 -3.03
CA ASP A 50 -6.60 21.84 -3.49
C ASP A 50 -7.82 21.80 -2.53
N SER A 51 -7.68 21.17 -1.35
CA SER A 51 -8.77 20.96 -0.39
C SER A 51 -9.97 20.21 -0.97
N GLY A 52 -9.74 19.41 -1.99
CA GLY A 52 -10.72 18.52 -2.59
C GLY A 52 -11.01 17.28 -1.72
N VAL A 53 -10.04 16.88 -0.89
CA VAL A 53 -10.17 15.85 0.15
C VAL A 53 -9.53 16.35 1.45
N ASP A 54 -9.85 15.71 2.57
CA ASP A 54 -9.33 16.02 3.89
C ASP A 54 -8.16 15.10 4.29
N LEU A 55 -8.15 13.89 3.74
CA LEU A 55 -7.14 12.86 3.95
C LEU A 55 -6.83 12.12 2.66
N VAL A 56 -5.62 11.62 2.59
CA VAL A 56 -5.17 10.63 1.60
C VAL A 56 -4.75 9.38 2.37
N VAL A 57 -5.17 8.20 1.90
CA VAL A 57 -4.55 6.93 2.25
C VAL A 57 -3.50 6.66 1.19
N ASN A 58 -2.26 6.41 1.61
CA ASN A 58 -1.21 6.06 0.64
C ASN A 58 -0.06 5.32 1.31
N GLU A 59 0.82 4.74 0.50
CA GLU A 59 2.06 4.15 1.00
C GLU A 59 2.99 5.24 1.59
N PRO A 60 3.72 4.93 2.67
CA PRO A 60 4.66 5.88 3.29
C PRO A 60 5.78 6.32 2.34
N LEU A 61 6.09 5.52 1.31
CA LEU A 61 6.97 5.89 0.21
C LEU A 61 6.55 7.21 -0.42
N HIS A 62 5.27 7.33 -0.76
CA HIS A 62 4.73 8.51 -1.43
C HIS A 62 4.61 9.71 -0.50
N LEU A 63 4.46 9.51 0.82
CA LEU A 63 4.51 10.60 1.79
C LEU A 63 5.87 11.31 1.76
N VAL A 64 6.97 10.54 1.80
CA VAL A 64 8.33 11.12 1.86
C VAL A 64 8.82 11.71 0.54
N GLU A 65 8.17 11.40 -0.57
CA GLU A 65 8.45 11.97 -1.90
C GLU A 65 7.77 13.34 -2.12
N GLN A 66 6.78 13.72 -1.29
CA GLN A 66 5.99 14.97 -1.44
C GLN A 66 6.72 16.19 -0.89
N ARG A 67 7.82 16.61 -1.53
CA ARG A 67 8.66 17.74 -1.09
C ARG A 67 8.00 19.12 -1.21
N ALA A 68 7.03 19.25 -2.10
CA ALA A 68 6.33 20.53 -2.33
C ALA A 68 5.16 20.74 -1.39
N LEU A 69 4.71 19.69 -0.68
CA LEU A 69 3.55 19.74 0.21
C LEU A 69 3.98 19.70 1.67
N ARG A 70 3.23 20.38 2.51
CA ARG A 70 3.36 20.29 3.97
C ARG A 70 2.35 19.26 4.47
N LEU A 71 2.84 18.09 4.83
CA LEU A 71 2.01 16.93 5.16
C LEU A 71 2.26 16.48 6.60
N THR A 72 1.22 15.90 7.21
CA THR A 72 1.27 15.25 8.52
C THR A 72 0.78 13.82 8.38
N SER A 73 1.52 12.87 8.93
CA SER A 73 1.06 11.51 9.14
C SER A 73 0.09 11.48 10.33
N HIS A 74 -1.06 10.90 10.15
CA HIS A 74 -2.02 10.59 11.22
C HIS A 74 -1.92 9.14 11.66
N GLY A 75 -1.04 8.37 11.04
CA GLY A 75 -0.59 7.04 11.42
C GLY A 75 -0.93 5.94 10.42
N CYS A 76 -0.18 4.85 10.55
CA CYS A 76 -0.30 3.65 9.76
C CYS A 76 -1.33 2.71 10.41
N PHE A 77 -2.34 2.27 9.65
CA PHE A 77 -3.37 1.35 10.14
C PHE A 77 -3.26 -0.05 9.52
N PHE A 78 -2.40 -0.22 8.52
CA PHE A 78 -2.17 -1.48 7.82
C PHE A 78 -0.72 -1.56 7.35
N ALA A 79 -0.08 -2.73 7.52
CA ALA A 79 1.25 -3.00 6.97
C ALA A 79 1.35 -4.47 6.53
N THR A 80 1.91 -4.70 5.35
CA THR A 80 2.05 -6.03 4.77
C THR A 80 3.46 -6.23 4.21
N ASP A 81 3.76 -7.45 3.79
CA ASP A 81 4.91 -7.73 2.95
C ASP A 81 4.54 -7.42 1.50
N GLY A 82 5.37 -6.61 0.84
CA GLY A 82 5.20 -6.28 -0.57
C GLY A 82 6.51 -6.41 -1.33
N GLY A 83 6.40 -6.35 -2.65
CA GLY A 83 7.55 -6.47 -3.52
C GLY A 83 7.19 -6.89 -4.94
N VAL A 84 7.91 -7.88 -5.47
CA VAL A 84 7.73 -8.39 -6.83
C VAL A 84 7.13 -9.80 -6.78
N LEU A 85 5.90 -9.94 -7.26
CA LEU A 85 5.27 -11.25 -7.43
C LEU A 85 5.78 -11.87 -8.76
N MET A 86 6.50 -12.97 -8.67
CA MET A 86 7.18 -13.61 -9.81
C MET A 86 6.62 -14.99 -10.10
N HIS A 87 6.49 -15.35 -11.39
CA HIS A 87 6.40 -16.76 -11.73
C HIS A 87 7.66 -17.50 -11.29
N ARG A 88 7.54 -18.72 -10.71
CA ARG A 88 8.73 -19.50 -10.32
C ARG A 88 9.65 -19.81 -11.49
N ALA A 89 9.08 -20.10 -12.67
CA ALA A 89 9.85 -20.29 -13.89
C ALA A 89 10.64 -19.04 -14.30
N ALA A 90 10.16 -17.86 -13.98
CA ALA A 90 10.88 -16.61 -14.23
C ALA A 90 12.05 -16.38 -13.29
N LEU A 91 12.01 -16.92 -12.07
CA LEU A 91 13.17 -16.92 -11.16
C LEU A 91 14.34 -17.74 -11.72
N GLU A 92 14.06 -18.86 -12.38
CA GLU A 92 15.06 -19.66 -13.08
C GLU A 92 15.65 -18.89 -14.28
N LYS A 93 14.80 -18.20 -15.06
CA LYS A 93 15.30 -17.31 -16.13
C LYS A 93 16.25 -16.24 -15.55
N LEU A 94 15.81 -15.57 -14.47
CA LEU A 94 16.57 -14.50 -13.85
C LEU A 94 17.94 -15.00 -13.38
N THR A 95 18.00 -16.15 -12.68
CA THR A 95 19.25 -16.73 -12.18
C THR A 95 20.16 -17.26 -13.29
N SER A 96 19.62 -17.65 -14.44
CA SER A 96 20.39 -18.07 -15.61
C SER A 96 20.90 -16.90 -16.47
N GLY A 97 20.57 -15.66 -16.13
CA GLY A 97 20.97 -14.49 -16.91
C GLY A 97 20.02 -14.15 -18.08
N ALA A 98 18.87 -14.83 -18.19
CA ALA A 98 17.91 -14.55 -19.23
C ALA A 98 17.06 -13.29 -18.91
N PRO A 99 16.60 -12.55 -19.93
CA PRO A 99 15.78 -11.37 -19.71
C PRO A 99 14.39 -11.72 -19.20
N ILE A 100 13.83 -10.84 -18.35
CA ILE A 100 12.48 -10.93 -17.80
C ILE A 100 11.71 -9.63 -18.03
N ARG A 101 10.37 -9.74 -18.08
CA ARG A 101 9.43 -8.62 -18.19
C ARG A 101 8.60 -8.50 -16.91
N ILE A 102 8.60 -7.32 -16.33
CA ILE A 102 7.87 -7.00 -15.09
C ILE A 102 6.77 -6.00 -15.43
N ALA A 103 5.52 -6.34 -15.11
CA ALA A 103 4.41 -5.41 -15.14
C ALA A 103 4.47 -4.48 -13.92
N SER A 104 4.20 -3.19 -14.11
CA SER A 104 4.10 -2.20 -13.03
C SER A 104 2.86 -1.34 -13.23
N PRO A 105 2.14 -0.94 -12.17
CA PRO A 105 1.06 0.03 -12.30
C PRO A 105 1.55 1.38 -12.82
N VAL A 106 2.73 1.78 -12.38
CA VAL A 106 3.42 2.99 -12.81
C VAL A 106 4.87 2.63 -13.17
N SER A 107 5.46 3.37 -14.10
CA SER A 107 6.88 3.21 -14.45
C SER A 107 7.54 4.59 -14.42
N ASN A 108 8.47 4.76 -13.50
CA ASN A 108 9.31 5.93 -13.36
C ASN A 108 10.66 5.52 -12.73
N PRO A 109 11.71 6.37 -12.83
CA PRO A 109 13.05 5.99 -12.38
C PRO A 109 13.15 5.57 -10.89
N THR A 110 12.31 6.14 -10.00
CA THR A 110 12.33 5.81 -8.57
C THR A 110 11.73 4.42 -8.34
N THR A 111 10.49 4.20 -8.79
CA THR A 111 9.78 2.93 -8.58
C THR A 111 10.45 1.79 -9.31
N ASP A 112 10.88 1.98 -10.56
CA ASP A 112 11.60 0.97 -11.35
C ASP A 112 12.95 0.63 -10.69
N GLY A 113 13.65 1.64 -10.16
CA GLY A 113 14.88 1.46 -9.42
C GLY A 113 14.71 0.61 -8.17
N LEU A 114 13.60 0.78 -7.43
CA LEU A 114 13.28 -0.05 -6.26
C LEU A 114 12.99 -1.51 -6.66
N CYS A 115 12.23 -1.74 -7.72
CA CYS A 115 12.00 -3.08 -8.27
C CYS A 115 13.32 -3.78 -8.58
N VAL A 116 14.22 -3.10 -9.31
CA VAL A 116 15.55 -3.65 -9.66
C VAL A 116 16.39 -3.93 -8.42
N ASP A 117 16.32 -3.08 -7.39
CA ASP A 117 17.07 -3.30 -6.15
C ASP A 117 16.55 -4.50 -5.36
N ILE A 118 15.22 -4.72 -5.31
CA ILE A 118 14.63 -5.91 -4.69
C ILE A 118 15.11 -7.16 -5.41
N LEU A 119 15.02 -7.19 -6.73
CA LEU A 119 15.50 -8.33 -7.52
C LEU A 119 17.01 -8.56 -7.35
N ARG A 120 17.80 -7.47 -7.28
CA ARG A 120 19.26 -7.54 -7.04
C ARG A 120 19.58 -8.09 -5.65
N GLY A 121 18.89 -7.61 -4.61
CA GLY A 121 19.07 -8.09 -3.25
C GLY A 121 18.75 -9.58 -3.12
N TRP A 122 17.63 -10.00 -3.70
CA TRP A 122 17.25 -11.41 -3.74
C TRP A 122 18.26 -12.26 -4.49
N MET A 123 18.70 -11.84 -5.68
CA MET A 123 19.74 -12.54 -6.48
C MET A 123 21.04 -12.68 -5.71
N ALA A 124 21.47 -11.63 -5.00
CA ALA A 124 22.66 -11.68 -4.16
C ALA A 124 22.54 -12.73 -3.05
N GLY A 125 21.35 -12.85 -2.44
CA GLY A 125 21.02 -13.91 -1.48
C GLY A 125 21.11 -15.32 -2.07
N GLN A 126 20.93 -15.47 -3.38
CA GLN A 126 21.11 -16.73 -4.12
C GLN A 126 22.56 -16.94 -4.62
N GLY A 127 23.49 -16.03 -4.30
CA GLY A 127 24.86 -16.06 -4.79
C GLY A 127 25.02 -15.71 -6.28
N ALA A 128 24.02 -15.02 -6.85
CA ALA A 128 23.98 -14.64 -8.26
C ALA A 128 24.00 -13.10 -8.43
N ILE A 129 24.31 -12.64 -9.63
CA ILE A 129 24.42 -11.21 -9.95
C ILE A 129 23.30 -10.86 -10.94
N LEU A 130 22.54 -9.82 -10.62
CA LEU A 130 21.58 -9.24 -11.55
C LEU A 130 22.28 -8.26 -12.51
N HIS A 131 22.19 -8.50 -13.81
CA HIS A 131 22.63 -7.56 -14.83
C HIS A 131 21.49 -6.59 -15.18
N THR A 132 21.83 -5.32 -15.39
CA THR A 132 20.85 -4.22 -15.54
C THR A 132 19.94 -4.40 -16.75
N ASP A 133 20.41 -5.07 -17.79
CA ASP A 133 19.67 -5.32 -19.05
C ASP A 133 18.76 -6.55 -18.97
N GLN A 134 18.79 -7.31 -17.86
CA GLN A 134 17.91 -8.47 -17.68
C GLN A 134 16.47 -8.09 -17.32
N VAL A 135 16.24 -6.93 -16.73
CA VAL A 135 14.91 -6.54 -16.23
C VAL A 135 14.33 -5.43 -17.09
N ARG A 136 13.21 -5.73 -17.72
CA ARG A 136 12.40 -4.73 -18.42
C ARG A 136 11.10 -4.52 -17.66
N ILE A 137 10.91 -3.29 -17.15
CA ILE A 137 9.70 -2.89 -16.45
C ILE A 137 8.80 -2.14 -17.44
N GLU A 138 7.51 -2.48 -17.45
CA GLU A 138 6.53 -1.92 -18.38
C GLU A 138 5.30 -1.47 -17.58
N ALA A 139 4.82 -0.25 -17.85
CA ALA A 139 3.55 0.21 -17.31
C ALA A 139 2.41 -0.63 -17.89
N ALA A 140 1.68 -1.34 -17.03
CA ALA A 140 0.64 -2.29 -17.42
C ALA A 140 -0.62 -2.19 -16.53
N GLY A 141 -0.76 -1.07 -15.80
CA GLY A 141 -1.87 -0.86 -14.88
C GLY A 141 -1.86 -1.78 -13.66
N PHE A 142 -2.95 -1.74 -12.92
CA PHE A 142 -3.05 -2.36 -11.60
C PHE A 142 -3.51 -3.82 -11.60
N SER A 143 -3.78 -4.43 -12.74
CA SER A 143 -4.25 -5.83 -12.85
C SER A 143 -3.10 -6.84 -12.76
N HIS A 144 -2.34 -6.81 -11.65
CA HIS A 144 -1.09 -7.57 -11.47
C HIS A 144 -1.20 -9.05 -11.81
N VAL A 145 -2.23 -9.74 -11.29
CA VAL A 145 -2.39 -11.18 -11.48
C VAL A 145 -2.82 -11.51 -12.92
N ASP A 146 -3.63 -10.65 -13.55
CA ASP A 146 -4.01 -10.79 -14.95
C ASP A 146 -2.79 -10.53 -15.87
N ASN A 147 -1.95 -9.54 -15.54
CA ASN A 147 -0.69 -9.30 -16.26
C ASN A 147 0.23 -10.53 -16.23
N LEU A 148 0.31 -11.23 -15.09
CA LEU A 148 1.04 -12.50 -15.00
C LEU A 148 0.43 -13.56 -15.91
N ALA A 149 -0.91 -13.68 -15.94
CA ALA A 149 -1.61 -14.62 -16.84
C ALA A 149 -1.40 -14.27 -18.31
N ASP A 150 -1.23 -12.98 -18.65
CA ASP A 150 -0.97 -12.47 -19.99
C ASP A 150 0.51 -12.55 -20.41
N GLY A 151 1.37 -13.20 -19.59
CA GLY A 151 2.72 -13.56 -19.97
C GLY A 151 3.82 -12.59 -19.52
N PHE A 152 3.55 -11.73 -18.55
CA PHE A 152 4.63 -11.08 -17.81
C PHE A 152 5.30 -12.11 -16.89
N ASP A 153 6.60 -11.95 -16.67
CA ASP A 153 7.40 -12.79 -15.78
C ASP A 153 7.19 -12.48 -14.30
N GLY A 154 6.81 -11.23 -14.01
CA GLY A 154 6.51 -10.74 -12.67
C GLY A 154 5.62 -9.49 -12.68
N ALA A 155 5.11 -9.13 -11.51
CA ALA A 155 4.34 -7.91 -11.25
C ALA A 155 4.94 -7.17 -10.06
N TRP A 156 5.21 -5.88 -10.22
CA TRP A 156 5.81 -4.98 -9.22
C TRP A 156 4.75 -4.19 -8.49
N LEU A 157 5.03 -3.76 -7.27
CA LEU A 157 4.12 -3.13 -6.31
C LEU A 157 2.98 -4.07 -5.90
N ALA A 158 3.26 -5.36 -5.84
CA ALA A 158 2.30 -6.37 -5.41
C ALA A 158 2.35 -6.56 -3.89
N PHE A 159 1.20 -6.78 -3.26
CA PHE A 159 1.05 -7.08 -1.84
C PHE A 159 0.83 -8.58 -1.61
N ALA A 160 1.49 -9.12 -0.59
CA ALA A 160 1.43 -10.56 -0.32
C ALA A 160 0.02 -11.04 0.04
N ASN A 161 -0.77 -10.22 0.71
CA ASN A 161 -2.13 -10.54 1.14
C ASN A 161 -3.20 -10.34 0.06
N VAL A 162 -2.92 -9.58 -0.98
CA VAL A 162 -3.85 -9.36 -2.11
C VAL A 162 -3.37 -10.17 -3.31
N GLU A 163 -2.35 -9.71 -4.03
CA GLU A 163 -1.90 -10.36 -5.26
C GLU A 163 -1.27 -11.74 -5.01
N GLY A 164 -0.54 -11.89 -3.90
CA GLY A 164 0.03 -13.18 -3.51
C GLY A 164 -1.06 -14.23 -3.26
N VAL A 165 -2.13 -13.85 -2.56
CA VAL A 165 -3.28 -14.71 -2.28
C VAL A 165 -4.10 -14.97 -3.55
N SER A 166 -4.38 -13.93 -4.33
CA SER A 166 -5.12 -14.06 -5.60
C SER A 166 -4.42 -15.03 -6.55
N ALA A 167 -3.11 -14.88 -6.76
CA ALA A 167 -2.34 -15.80 -7.59
C ALA A 167 -2.39 -17.25 -7.06
N GLN A 168 -2.30 -17.43 -5.75
CA GLN A 168 -2.41 -18.76 -5.12
C GLN A 168 -3.79 -19.39 -5.33
N VAL A 169 -4.88 -18.64 -5.12
CA VAL A 169 -6.26 -19.12 -5.32
C VAL A 169 -6.50 -19.49 -6.77
N ARG A 170 -5.95 -18.73 -7.71
CA ARG A 170 -6.02 -19.01 -9.14
C ARG A 170 -5.09 -20.15 -9.60
N GLY A 171 -4.35 -20.78 -8.67
CA GLY A 171 -3.47 -21.92 -8.95
C GLY A 171 -2.22 -21.56 -9.75
N MET A 172 -1.77 -20.31 -9.72
CA MET A 172 -0.56 -19.87 -10.38
C MET A 172 0.68 -20.26 -9.57
N ASP A 173 1.70 -20.80 -10.22
CA ASP A 173 2.98 -21.14 -9.59
C ASP A 173 3.85 -19.88 -9.48
N THR A 174 3.62 -19.11 -8.43
CA THR A 174 4.28 -17.84 -8.17
C THR A 174 5.02 -17.83 -6.84
N GLN A 175 5.91 -16.86 -6.68
CA GLN A 175 6.59 -16.51 -5.43
C GLN A 175 6.65 -14.99 -5.30
N MET A 176 6.29 -14.47 -4.13
CA MET A 176 6.57 -13.08 -3.77
C MET A 176 8.04 -12.95 -3.39
N ILE A 177 8.76 -12.04 -4.03
CA ILE A 177 10.06 -11.57 -3.59
C ILE A 177 9.81 -10.30 -2.78
N THR A 178 9.93 -10.41 -1.47
CA THR A 178 9.65 -9.30 -0.56
C THR A 178 10.84 -8.34 -0.41
N THR A 179 10.55 -7.12 0.04
CA THR A 179 11.59 -6.17 0.43
C THR A 179 12.51 -6.77 1.50
N ALA A 180 11.95 -7.51 2.48
CA ALA A 180 12.71 -8.13 3.56
C ALA A 180 13.69 -9.19 3.05
N GLU A 181 13.28 -10.07 2.12
CA GLU A 181 14.16 -11.06 1.48
C GLU A 181 15.29 -10.41 0.69
N ALA A 182 15.05 -9.21 0.16
CA ALA A 182 16.04 -8.41 -0.56
C ALA A 182 16.97 -7.60 0.37
N GLY A 183 16.72 -7.58 1.68
CA GLY A 183 17.46 -6.75 2.65
C GLY A 183 17.12 -5.25 2.52
N ILE A 184 15.94 -4.92 2.01
CA ILE A 184 15.45 -3.56 1.83
C ILE A 184 14.36 -3.27 2.88
N PRO A 185 14.32 -2.06 3.48
CA PRO A 185 13.26 -1.69 4.41
C PRO A 185 11.88 -1.74 3.76
N ASN A 186 10.88 -2.21 4.52
CA ASN A 186 9.50 -2.28 4.03
C ASN A 186 8.90 -0.88 3.85
N PHE A 187 8.05 -0.73 2.84
CA PHE A 187 7.23 0.45 2.55
C PHE A 187 5.78 0.09 2.16
N SER A 188 5.46 -1.21 2.14
CA SER A 188 4.13 -1.71 1.77
C SER A 188 3.17 -1.59 2.95
N ALA A 189 2.48 -0.48 3.03
CA ALA A 189 1.60 -0.13 4.13
C ALA A 189 0.62 0.97 3.72
N LEU A 190 -0.40 1.20 4.54
CA LEU A 190 -1.37 2.27 4.36
C LEU A 190 -1.28 3.26 5.52
N GLU A 191 -0.88 4.46 5.16
CA GLU A 191 -0.73 5.62 6.05
C GLU A 191 -1.87 6.60 5.83
N LEU A 192 -2.40 7.17 6.91
CA LEU A 192 -3.36 8.28 6.85
C LEU A 192 -2.58 9.59 6.79
N ILE A 193 -2.71 10.32 5.69
CA ILE A 193 -1.91 11.52 5.41
C ILE A 193 -2.84 12.72 5.25
N GLY A 194 -2.59 13.79 6.00
CA GLY A 194 -3.33 15.05 5.93
C GLY A 194 -2.44 16.24 5.65
N ALA A 195 -3.05 17.39 5.36
CA ALA A 195 -2.33 18.65 5.25
C ALA A 195 -1.94 19.18 6.66
N ASP A 196 -0.70 19.65 6.81
CA ASP A 196 -0.19 20.22 8.09
C ASP A 196 -0.99 21.48 8.52
N ASP A 197 -1.49 22.25 7.56
CA ASP A 197 -2.29 23.45 7.80
C ASP A 197 -3.80 23.24 7.81
N ALA A 198 -4.25 21.97 7.90
CA ALA A 198 -5.67 21.64 8.00
C ALA A 198 -6.36 22.42 9.13
N SER A 199 -7.62 22.78 8.94
CA SER A 199 -8.39 23.52 9.94
C SER A 199 -8.52 22.74 11.27
N ALA A 200 -8.74 23.43 12.38
CA ALA A 200 -8.93 22.78 13.68
C ALA A 200 -10.08 21.76 13.65
N ALA A 201 -11.16 22.06 12.92
CA ALA A 201 -12.31 21.16 12.79
C ALA A 201 -11.96 19.88 12.00
N VAL A 202 -11.16 20.00 10.92
CA VAL A 202 -10.67 18.84 10.16
C VAL A 202 -9.73 18.01 11.01
N ARG A 203 -8.79 18.61 11.72
CA ARG A 203 -7.88 17.89 12.64
C ARG A 203 -8.62 17.12 13.73
N GLU A 204 -9.65 17.73 14.35
CA GLU A 204 -10.50 17.08 15.35
C GLU A 204 -11.28 15.90 14.73
N ALA A 205 -11.80 16.06 13.52
CA ALA A 205 -12.49 15.01 12.81
C ALA A 205 -11.53 13.82 12.47
N ILE A 206 -10.31 14.11 12.03
CA ILE A 206 -9.29 13.09 11.77
C ILE A 206 -8.91 12.37 13.08
N ALA A 207 -8.71 13.09 14.17
CA ALA A 207 -8.41 12.49 15.47
C ALA A 207 -9.53 11.53 15.92
N THR A 208 -10.79 11.91 15.69
CA THR A 208 -11.95 11.05 15.99
C THR A 208 -11.97 9.81 15.09
N LEU A 209 -11.69 9.96 13.79
CA LEU A 209 -11.57 8.82 12.86
C LEU A 209 -10.50 7.84 13.34
N VAL A 210 -9.30 8.33 13.71
CA VAL A 210 -8.20 7.48 14.18
C VAL A 210 -8.54 6.78 15.49
N ALA A 211 -9.17 7.48 16.44
CA ALA A 211 -9.65 6.85 17.68
C ALA A 211 -10.72 5.76 17.41
N THR A 212 -11.56 5.97 16.40
CA THR A 212 -12.56 4.98 15.98
C THR A 212 -11.88 3.76 15.33
N LEU A 213 -10.86 3.97 14.49
CA LEU A 213 -10.04 2.88 13.93
C LEU A 213 -9.43 2.02 15.05
N ASP A 214 -8.83 2.67 16.05
CA ASP A 214 -8.24 1.98 17.21
C ASP A 214 -9.28 1.13 17.97
N ALA A 215 -10.51 1.63 18.05
CA ALA A 215 -11.60 0.94 18.76
C ALA A 215 -12.19 -0.24 17.98
N VAL A 216 -12.35 -0.12 16.65
CA VAL A 216 -13.05 -1.14 15.85
C VAL A 216 -12.12 -2.26 15.35
N THR A 217 -10.84 -1.97 15.10
CA THR A 217 -9.91 -2.91 14.47
C THR A 217 -9.70 -4.19 15.28
N PRO A 218 -9.58 -4.19 16.63
CA PRO A 218 -9.45 -5.43 17.39
C PRO A 218 -10.64 -6.38 17.24
N GLY A 219 -11.87 -5.84 17.20
CA GLY A 219 -13.08 -6.62 16.96
C GLY A 219 -13.12 -7.21 15.56
N LEU A 220 -12.69 -6.43 14.56
CA LEU A 220 -12.58 -6.86 13.17
C LEU A 220 -11.59 -8.04 13.04
N CYS A 221 -10.41 -7.94 13.67
CA CYS A 221 -9.40 -9.00 13.66
C CYS A 221 -9.87 -10.28 14.39
N ALA A 222 -10.74 -10.15 15.37
CA ALA A 222 -11.22 -11.29 16.16
C ALA A 222 -12.36 -12.08 15.49
N ASP A 223 -13.04 -11.52 14.49
CA ASP A 223 -14.19 -12.15 13.83
C ASP A 223 -14.10 -12.04 12.31
N ALA A 224 -13.44 -13.01 11.69
CA ALA A 224 -13.27 -13.09 10.24
C ALA A 224 -14.63 -13.16 9.48
N ALA A 225 -15.65 -13.77 10.08
CA ALA A 225 -16.97 -13.84 9.43
C ALA A 225 -17.65 -12.47 9.39
N ALA A 226 -17.54 -11.69 10.47
CA ALA A 226 -18.03 -10.32 10.50
C ALA A 226 -17.23 -9.42 9.53
N ALA A 227 -15.91 -9.60 9.44
CA ALA A 227 -15.06 -8.88 8.50
C ALA A 227 -15.43 -9.13 7.04
N ARG A 228 -15.64 -10.40 6.65
CA ARG A 228 -16.10 -10.77 5.30
C ARG A 228 -17.49 -10.18 5.03
N ALA A 229 -18.42 -10.26 5.99
CA ALA A 229 -19.74 -9.68 5.85
C ALA A 229 -19.67 -8.13 5.66
N LEU A 230 -18.79 -7.44 6.38
CA LEU A 230 -18.54 -6.02 6.19
C LEU A 230 -18.01 -5.74 4.79
N TRP A 231 -17.02 -6.52 4.33
CA TRP A 231 -16.46 -6.40 3.00
C TRP A 231 -17.54 -6.47 1.91
N TYR A 232 -18.36 -7.52 1.93
CA TYR A 232 -19.40 -7.71 0.92
C TYR A 232 -20.49 -6.63 0.94
N ARG A 233 -20.83 -6.11 2.13
CA ARG A 233 -21.75 -4.96 2.22
C ARG A 233 -21.14 -3.70 1.63
N ALA A 234 -19.86 -3.45 1.91
CA ALA A 234 -19.19 -2.22 1.49
C ALA A 234 -18.82 -2.20 0.00
N SER A 235 -18.39 -3.34 -0.53
CA SER A 235 -18.03 -3.51 -1.95
C SER A 235 -19.25 -3.74 -2.86
N ALA A 236 -20.41 -4.08 -2.28
CA ALA A 236 -21.62 -4.48 -3.01
C ALA A 236 -21.38 -5.67 -3.97
N THR A 237 -20.44 -6.57 -3.64
CA THR A 237 -20.12 -7.77 -4.40
C THR A 237 -20.75 -9.01 -3.77
N ALA A 238 -20.92 -10.07 -4.57
CA ALA A 238 -21.35 -11.37 -4.07
C ALA A 238 -20.19 -12.07 -3.35
N PRO A 239 -20.48 -12.96 -2.36
CA PRO A 239 -19.46 -13.78 -1.73
C PRO A 239 -18.64 -14.58 -2.75
N ASP A 240 -17.33 -14.56 -2.58
CA ASP A 240 -16.34 -15.16 -3.46
C ASP A 240 -15.16 -15.71 -2.65
N ALA A 241 -14.66 -16.89 -3.02
CA ALA A 241 -13.61 -17.57 -2.29
C ALA A 241 -12.25 -16.83 -2.35
N GLU A 242 -11.96 -16.13 -3.44
CA GLU A 242 -10.75 -15.32 -3.56
C GLU A 242 -10.82 -14.11 -2.61
N ALA A 243 -11.95 -13.41 -2.62
CA ALA A 243 -12.18 -12.28 -1.71
C ALA A 243 -12.14 -12.71 -0.24
N ASP A 244 -12.74 -13.86 0.12
CA ASP A 244 -12.67 -14.41 1.47
C ASP A 244 -11.22 -14.68 1.91
N ALA A 245 -10.41 -15.28 1.02
CA ALA A 245 -9.02 -15.56 1.31
C ALA A 245 -8.17 -14.28 1.47
N ILE A 246 -8.45 -13.24 0.67
CA ILE A 246 -7.79 -11.93 0.79
C ILE A 246 -8.18 -11.26 2.11
N VAL A 247 -9.47 -11.25 2.48
CA VAL A 247 -9.92 -10.73 3.78
C VAL A 247 -9.16 -11.42 4.91
N ASP A 248 -9.14 -12.76 4.93
CA ASP A 248 -8.47 -13.53 5.97
C ASP A 248 -6.97 -13.24 6.06
N ALA A 249 -6.33 -13.04 4.91
CA ALA A 249 -4.92 -12.68 4.85
C ALA A 249 -4.64 -11.23 5.27
N SER A 250 -5.61 -10.32 5.14
CA SER A 250 -5.46 -8.92 5.56
C SER A 250 -5.63 -8.71 7.06
N LEU A 251 -6.50 -9.50 7.73
CA LEU A 251 -6.80 -9.34 9.16
C LEU A 251 -5.56 -9.26 10.07
N PRO A 252 -4.55 -10.14 9.97
CA PRO A 252 -3.37 -10.08 10.85
C PRO A 252 -2.41 -8.91 10.53
N ARG A 253 -2.69 -8.11 9.52
CA ARG A 253 -1.88 -7.00 9.04
C ARG A 253 -2.39 -5.63 9.47
N PHE A 254 -3.59 -5.58 10.07
CA PHE A 254 -4.12 -4.35 10.62
C PHE A 254 -3.41 -3.98 11.91
N LEU A 255 -3.10 -2.70 12.05
CA LEU A 255 -2.42 -2.15 13.23
C LEU A 255 -3.44 -1.48 14.16
N ALA A 256 -3.52 -1.98 15.39
CA ALA A 256 -4.30 -1.38 16.46
C ALA A 256 -3.50 -1.46 17.79
N PRO A 257 -3.15 -0.31 18.36
CA PRO A 257 -3.45 1.04 17.87
C PRO A 257 -2.76 1.39 16.55
N VAL A 258 -3.33 2.35 15.82
CA VAL A 258 -2.72 2.96 14.64
C VAL A 258 -1.32 3.46 14.99
N CYS A 259 -0.30 3.06 14.21
CA CYS A 259 1.09 3.39 14.49
C CYS A 259 1.42 4.80 13.99
N ARG A 260 1.83 5.70 14.91
CA ARG A 260 2.16 7.11 14.61
C ARG A 260 3.65 7.42 14.78
N SER A 261 4.50 6.39 14.74
CA SER A 261 5.92 6.56 15.03
C SER A 261 6.74 6.75 13.76
N ALA A 262 7.50 7.83 13.68
CA ALA A 262 8.51 8.04 12.66
C ALA A 262 9.51 6.89 12.56
N ASP A 263 9.78 6.19 13.66
CA ASP A 263 10.74 5.08 13.70
C ASP A 263 10.30 3.89 12.82
N MET A 264 9.01 3.76 12.55
CA MET A 264 8.50 2.76 11.62
C MET A 264 9.03 2.99 10.19
N TRP A 265 9.12 4.24 9.77
CA TRP A 265 9.46 4.61 8.39
C TRP A 265 10.87 5.20 8.23
N ARG A 266 11.57 5.47 9.32
CA ARG A 266 12.94 5.98 9.28
C ARG A 266 13.92 5.09 8.50
N PRO A 267 13.86 3.73 8.60
CA PRO A 267 14.71 2.87 7.77
C PRO A 267 14.46 3.06 6.28
N MET A 268 13.19 3.14 5.86
CA MET A 268 12.80 3.39 4.46
C MET A 268 13.29 4.75 3.98
N TRP A 269 13.01 5.82 4.74
CA TRP A 269 13.46 7.17 4.39
C TRP A 269 14.99 7.24 4.24
N ARG A 270 15.77 6.64 5.17
CA ARG A 270 17.22 6.57 5.08
C ARG A 270 17.69 5.81 3.86
N TYR A 271 17.03 4.72 3.53
CA TYR A 271 17.35 3.92 2.35
C TYR A 271 17.15 4.75 1.07
N LEU A 272 16.01 5.39 0.91
CA LEU A 272 15.71 6.23 -0.25
C LEU A 272 16.69 7.41 -0.35
N HIS A 273 16.96 8.08 0.77
CA HIS A 273 17.93 9.17 0.82
C HIS A 273 19.35 8.70 0.41
N SER A 274 19.78 7.53 0.88
CA SER A 274 21.10 6.96 0.55
C SER A 274 21.26 6.62 -0.94
N ARG A 275 20.16 6.34 -1.62
CA ARG A 275 20.12 6.11 -3.07
C ARG A 275 20.15 7.40 -3.89
N GLY A 276 20.14 8.56 -3.25
CA GLY A 276 19.98 9.84 -3.93
C GLY A 276 18.55 10.08 -4.44
N GLY A 277 17.56 9.40 -3.84
CA GLY A 277 16.14 9.64 -4.13
C GLY A 277 15.73 11.07 -3.78
N ASP A 278 14.79 11.61 -4.52
CA ASP A 278 14.25 12.94 -4.30
C ASP A 278 13.20 12.93 -3.18
N VAL A 279 13.66 12.75 -1.94
CA VAL A 279 12.82 12.68 -0.72
C VAL A 279 13.04 13.90 0.16
N VAL A 280 12.11 14.14 1.09
CA VAL A 280 12.20 15.22 2.09
C VAL A 280 13.48 15.09 2.93
N ASP A 281 13.98 16.22 3.46
CA ASP A 281 15.08 16.22 4.40
C ASP A 281 14.68 15.67 5.78
N GLU A 282 15.67 15.42 6.66
CA GLU A 282 15.44 14.80 7.97
C GLU A 282 14.51 15.65 8.86
N ALA A 283 14.66 16.98 8.83
CA ALA A 283 13.85 17.87 9.65
C ALA A 283 12.37 17.85 9.21
N THR A 284 12.13 17.83 7.90
CA THR A 284 10.80 17.69 7.33
C THR A 284 10.22 16.31 7.64
N PHE A 285 11.02 15.24 7.49
CA PHE A 285 10.59 13.88 7.83
C PHE A 285 10.14 13.79 9.30
N GLU A 286 10.94 14.30 10.26
CA GLU A 286 10.55 14.30 11.68
C GLU A 286 9.26 15.10 11.93
N ALA A 287 9.14 16.26 11.28
CA ALA A 287 7.96 17.12 11.44
C ALA A 287 6.66 16.47 10.92
N MET A 288 6.74 15.57 9.94
CA MET A 288 5.56 14.85 9.43
C MET A 288 4.91 13.93 10.47
N PHE A 289 5.67 13.47 11.48
CA PHE A 289 5.22 12.54 12.52
C PHE A 289 5.14 13.19 13.92
N ALA A 290 5.30 14.51 14.03
CA ALA A 290 5.31 15.25 15.29
C ALA A 290 3.92 15.44 15.92
#